data_e9b3d502ecc345be143f673bc61e8036
#
_entry.id   e9b3d502ecc345be143f673bc61e8036
#
_cell.length_a   1.000
_cell.length_b   1.000
_cell.length_c   1.000
_cell.angle_alpha   90.00
_cell.angle_beta   90.00
_cell.angle_gamma   90.00
#
_symmetry.space_group_name_H-M   'P 1'
#
loop_
_entity.id
_entity.type
_entity.pdbx_description
1 polymer ?
#
loop_
_entity_poly.entity_id
_entity_poly.type
_entity_poly.pdbx_seq_one_letter_code
_entity_poly.pdbx_strand_id
1 'polypeptide(L)'
;LTSYWDSSLQNAMPKGWPILVIVFSLLVGALIGSWLKIEDQLETIGIKLKSSLNRTGESTFVEGYVSASLIFVIGPLAILGSISDGMGSGIDQLILKSTLDGFTSIAFAASLGIGVALSSLPVGVYQFAWTAVGLYLGSILADYQIAAMTAVGGVLLIGISLRLLKIKEMAVANLLPALAIAPFFALLAHQYI
;
A
#
# COMPACT_ATOMS: atom_id res chain seq x y z
N LEU A 1 -4.88 17.46 -5.78
CA LEU A 1 -3.99 16.29 -6.04
C LEU A 1 -3.06 16.54 -7.24
N THR A 2 -3.56 17.12 -8.34
CA THR A 2 -2.75 17.45 -9.53
C THR A 2 -1.67 18.50 -9.26
N SER A 3 -1.94 19.52 -8.44
CA SER A 3 -1.00 20.60 -8.11
C SER A 3 0.16 20.11 -7.21
N TYR A 4 -0.09 19.16 -6.33
CA TYR A 4 0.95 18.57 -5.47
C TYR A 4 1.90 17.65 -6.27
N TRP A 5 1.36 16.97 -7.27
CA TRP A 5 2.11 16.18 -8.22
C TRP A 5 3.08 17.01 -9.08
N ASP A 6 2.59 18.14 -9.59
CA ASP A 6 3.38 18.99 -10.46
C ASP A 6 4.54 19.68 -9.73
N SER A 7 4.41 20.00 -8.45
CA SER A 7 5.41 20.80 -7.76
C SER A 7 6.55 19.99 -7.13
N SER A 8 6.28 18.86 -6.47
CA SER A 8 7.33 18.16 -5.73
C SER A 8 8.13 17.16 -6.57
N LEU A 9 7.48 16.41 -7.47
CA LEU A 9 8.18 15.46 -8.36
C LEU A 9 8.75 16.13 -9.61
N GLN A 10 7.98 17.02 -10.26
CA GLN A 10 8.45 17.65 -11.50
C GLN A 10 9.50 18.72 -11.28
N ASN A 11 9.48 19.42 -10.12
CA ASN A 11 10.51 20.39 -9.77
C ASN A 11 11.80 19.71 -9.25
N ALA A 12 11.70 18.48 -8.75
CA ALA A 12 12.84 17.72 -8.27
C ALA A 12 13.56 16.94 -9.38
N MET A 13 12.96 16.80 -10.56
CA MET A 13 13.48 15.96 -11.65
C MET A 13 13.18 16.54 -13.02
N PRO A 14 14.02 16.28 -14.09
CA PRO A 14 13.74 16.71 -15.45
C PRO A 14 12.44 16.13 -15.99
N LYS A 15 11.88 16.80 -17.01
CA LYS A 15 10.65 16.37 -17.69
C LYS A 15 10.77 14.91 -18.18
N GLY A 16 9.80 14.08 -17.76
CA GLY A 16 9.73 12.67 -18.13
C GLY A 16 10.28 11.69 -17.08
N TRP A 17 11.20 12.11 -16.21
CA TRP A 17 11.78 11.26 -15.17
C TRP A 17 10.76 10.74 -14.14
N PRO A 18 9.78 11.54 -13.68
CA PRO A 18 8.76 11.03 -12.76
C PRO A 18 8.02 9.81 -13.28
N ILE A 19 7.69 9.78 -14.58
CA ILE A 19 7.02 8.64 -15.21
C ILE A 19 7.94 7.41 -15.22
N LEU A 20 9.23 7.60 -15.52
CA LEU A 20 10.22 6.53 -15.50
C LEU A 20 10.37 5.94 -14.09
N VAL A 21 10.45 6.79 -13.06
CA VAL A 21 10.51 6.34 -11.65
C VAL A 21 9.31 5.45 -11.32
N ILE A 22 8.10 5.86 -11.69
CA ILE A 22 6.88 5.08 -11.43
C ILE A 22 6.93 3.75 -12.19
N VAL A 23 7.22 3.78 -13.49
CA VAL A 23 7.24 2.58 -14.33
C VAL A 23 8.30 1.58 -13.85
N PHE A 24 9.52 2.03 -13.59
CA PHE A 24 10.58 1.15 -13.07
C PHE A 24 10.27 0.61 -11.69
N SER A 25 9.68 1.43 -10.79
CA SER A 25 9.24 0.97 -9.48
C SER A 25 8.20 -0.14 -9.59
N LEU A 26 7.22 0.03 -10.47
CA LEU A 26 6.18 -0.97 -10.72
C LEU A 26 6.77 -2.25 -11.34
N LEU A 27 7.67 -2.13 -12.32
CA LEU A 27 8.29 -3.29 -12.96
C LEU A 27 9.14 -4.09 -11.97
N VAL A 28 10.05 -3.43 -11.24
CA VAL A 28 10.90 -4.11 -10.26
C VAL A 28 10.08 -4.64 -9.09
N GLY A 29 9.10 -3.85 -8.62
CA GLY A 29 8.17 -4.28 -7.59
C GLY A 29 7.37 -5.52 -8.00
N ALA A 30 6.85 -5.56 -9.23
CA ALA A 30 6.15 -6.71 -9.78
C ALA A 30 7.04 -7.96 -9.85
N LEU A 31 8.28 -7.81 -10.27
CA LEU A 31 9.23 -8.92 -10.33
C LEU A 31 9.51 -9.49 -8.94
N ILE A 32 9.81 -8.63 -7.97
CA ILE A 32 10.08 -9.04 -6.59
C ILE A 32 8.84 -9.66 -5.96
N GLY A 33 7.68 -9.01 -6.08
CA GLY A 33 6.44 -9.50 -5.49
C GLY A 33 5.94 -10.81 -6.12
N SER A 34 6.11 -10.98 -7.43
CA SER A 34 5.80 -12.24 -8.11
C SER A 34 6.76 -13.36 -7.70
N TRP A 35 8.04 -13.05 -7.51
CA TRP A 35 9.03 -14.01 -7.00
C TRP A 35 8.69 -14.42 -5.56
N LEU A 36 8.29 -13.47 -4.72
CA LEU A 36 7.84 -13.72 -3.34
C LEU A 36 6.42 -14.29 -3.28
N LYS A 37 5.66 -14.29 -4.37
CA LYS A 37 4.27 -14.75 -4.44
C LYS A 37 3.37 -14.11 -3.38
N ILE A 38 3.46 -12.77 -3.23
CA ILE A 38 2.78 -12.04 -2.15
C ILE A 38 1.26 -12.22 -2.23
N GLU A 39 0.69 -12.18 -3.43
CA GLU A 39 -0.75 -12.41 -3.65
C GLU A 39 -1.17 -13.80 -3.16
N ASP A 40 -0.44 -14.86 -3.57
CA ASP A 40 -0.72 -16.24 -3.18
C ASP A 40 -0.61 -16.44 -1.65
N GLN A 41 0.34 -15.76 -1.01
CA GLN A 41 0.51 -15.81 0.43
C GLN A 41 -0.67 -15.14 1.16
N LEU A 42 -1.08 -13.96 0.74
CA LEU A 42 -2.24 -13.27 1.31
C LEU A 42 -3.51 -14.12 1.15
N GLU A 43 -3.74 -14.66 -0.03
CA GLU A 43 -4.88 -15.52 -0.31
C GLU A 43 -4.85 -16.79 0.55
N THR A 44 -3.69 -17.44 0.66
CA THR A 44 -3.49 -18.63 1.49
C THR A 44 -3.79 -18.34 2.96
N ILE A 45 -3.34 -17.21 3.49
CA ILE A 45 -3.64 -16.77 4.86
C ILE A 45 -5.16 -16.55 5.01
N GLY A 46 -5.79 -15.88 4.04
CA GLY A 46 -7.24 -15.67 4.03
C GLY A 46 -8.04 -17.01 4.07
N ILE A 47 -7.61 -18.00 3.27
CA ILE A 47 -8.22 -19.33 3.24
C ILE A 47 -8.05 -20.04 4.61
N LYS A 48 -6.86 -19.98 5.21
CA LYS A 48 -6.60 -20.55 6.53
C LYS A 48 -7.44 -19.89 7.63
N LEU A 49 -7.56 -18.56 7.60
CA LEU A 49 -8.41 -17.83 8.54
C LEU A 49 -9.88 -18.20 8.38
N LYS A 50 -10.35 -18.27 7.13
CA LYS A 50 -11.72 -18.71 6.82
C LYS A 50 -12.03 -20.09 7.41
N SER A 51 -11.13 -21.05 7.22
CA SER A 51 -11.30 -22.42 7.74
C SER A 51 -11.23 -22.47 9.26
N SER A 52 -10.30 -21.76 9.90
CA SER A 52 -10.14 -21.68 11.35
C SER A 52 -11.36 -21.09 12.05
N LEU A 53 -12.07 -20.18 11.40
CA LEU A 53 -13.27 -19.53 11.92
C LEU A 53 -14.58 -20.25 11.53
N ASN A 54 -14.50 -21.44 10.93
CA ASN A 54 -15.65 -22.22 10.45
C ASN A 54 -16.57 -21.42 9.50
N ARG A 55 -16.01 -20.49 8.70
CA ARG A 55 -16.73 -19.64 7.74
C ARG A 55 -16.76 -20.25 6.33
N THR A 56 -16.79 -21.57 6.23
CA THR A 56 -16.69 -22.30 4.95
C THR A 56 -17.82 -21.97 3.97
N GLY A 57 -18.98 -21.49 4.46
CA GLY A 57 -20.11 -21.08 3.62
C GLY A 57 -19.99 -19.67 3.01
N GLU A 58 -19.07 -18.82 3.48
CA GLU A 58 -18.94 -17.43 3.01
C GLU A 58 -18.05 -17.35 1.76
N SER A 59 -18.64 -17.12 0.59
CA SER A 59 -17.93 -17.06 -0.69
C SER A 59 -17.01 -15.83 -0.81
N THR A 60 -17.40 -14.70 -0.22
CA THR A 60 -16.70 -13.40 -0.32
C THR A 60 -15.64 -13.17 0.75
N PHE A 61 -15.49 -14.08 1.73
CA PHE A 61 -14.57 -13.90 2.87
C PHE A 61 -13.13 -13.61 2.44
N VAL A 62 -12.55 -14.44 1.58
CA VAL A 62 -11.16 -14.28 1.12
C VAL A 62 -11.00 -13.03 0.27
N GLU A 63 -11.96 -12.76 -0.61
CA GLU A 63 -12.00 -11.54 -1.42
C GLU A 63 -12.02 -10.29 -0.52
N GLY A 64 -12.87 -10.27 0.52
CA GLY A 64 -12.95 -9.19 1.48
C GLY A 64 -11.66 -8.99 2.27
N TYR A 65 -11.06 -10.08 2.75
CA TYR A 65 -9.78 -10.05 3.46
C TYR A 65 -8.65 -9.49 2.57
N VAL A 66 -8.47 -10.02 1.36
CA VAL A 66 -7.38 -9.61 0.46
C VAL A 66 -7.58 -8.18 -0.02
N SER A 67 -8.78 -7.84 -0.51
CA SER A 67 -9.05 -6.50 -1.05
C SER A 67 -8.91 -5.40 0.01
N ALA A 68 -9.45 -5.61 1.22
CA ALA A 68 -9.32 -4.65 2.31
C ALA A 68 -7.86 -4.53 2.77
N SER A 69 -7.12 -5.65 2.88
CA SER A 69 -5.69 -5.61 3.21
C SER A 69 -4.90 -4.74 2.23
N LEU A 70 -5.15 -4.89 0.93
CA LEU A 70 -4.45 -4.13 -0.10
C LEU A 70 -4.80 -2.63 -0.04
N ILE A 71 -6.08 -2.29 0.05
CA ILE A 71 -6.53 -0.90 0.09
C ILE A 71 -5.96 -0.18 1.29
N PHE A 72 -5.97 -0.80 2.47
CA PHE A 72 -5.50 -0.17 3.70
C PHE A 72 -3.96 -0.09 3.81
N VAL A 73 -3.22 -0.91 3.07
CA VAL A 73 -1.74 -0.89 3.03
C VAL A 73 -1.21 0.12 2.02
N ILE A 74 -1.88 0.33 0.89
CA ILE A 74 -1.35 1.07 -0.26
C ILE A 74 -1.22 2.59 -0.02
N GLY A 75 -1.96 3.16 0.91
CA GLY A 75 -1.95 4.61 1.14
C GLY A 75 -0.64 5.12 1.76
N PRO A 76 -0.14 6.31 1.35
CA PRO A 76 1.07 6.91 1.93
C PRO A 76 0.95 7.15 3.43
N LEU A 77 -0.25 7.39 3.95
CA LEU A 77 -0.50 7.58 5.38
C LEU A 77 -0.16 6.34 6.22
N ALA A 78 -0.26 5.14 5.65
CA ALA A 78 0.14 3.91 6.35
C ALA A 78 1.64 3.90 6.64
N ILE A 79 2.45 4.38 5.71
CA ILE A 79 3.91 4.41 5.81
C ILE A 79 4.36 5.61 6.62
N LEU A 80 3.93 6.81 6.22
CA LEU A 80 4.36 8.06 6.85
C LEU A 80 3.90 8.16 8.30
N GLY A 81 2.66 7.78 8.57
CA GLY A 81 2.12 7.78 9.93
C GLY A 81 2.86 6.79 10.83
N SER A 82 3.20 5.60 10.32
CA SER A 82 3.96 4.61 11.07
C SER A 82 5.41 5.05 11.31
N ILE A 83 6.06 5.67 10.32
CA ILE A 83 7.41 6.24 10.51
C ILE A 83 7.37 7.38 11.53
N SER A 84 6.40 8.29 11.45
CA SER A 84 6.21 9.39 12.39
C SER A 84 6.02 8.90 13.83
N ASP A 85 5.19 7.87 14.01
CA ASP A 85 5.00 7.20 15.31
C ASP A 85 6.31 6.60 15.83
N GLY A 86 7.02 5.85 15.00
CA GLY A 86 8.32 5.26 15.38
C GLY A 86 9.38 6.28 15.76
N MET A 87 9.35 7.47 15.17
CA MET A 87 10.23 8.59 15.52
C MET A 87 9.80 9.34 16.79
N GLY A 88 8.63 9.04 17.36
CA GLY A 88 8.04 9.82 18.44
C GLY A 88 7.55 11.22 18.02
N SER A 89 7.35 11.45 16.72
CA SER A 89 6.93 12.75 16.17
C SER A 89 5.41 12.97 16.25
N GLY A 90 4.66 11.96 16.67
CA GLY A 90 3.19 12.00 16.84
C GLY A 90 2.45 10.97 16.02
N ILE A 91 1.17 10.77 16.35
CA ILE A 91 0.29 9.74 15.77
C ILE A 91 -0.87 10.31 14.96
N ASP A 92 -0.89 11.62 14.70
CA ASP A 92 -2.04 12.29 14.08
C ASP A 92 -2.39 11.70 12.72
N GLN A 93 -1.39 11.33 11.92
CA GLN A 93 -1.58 10.68 10.63
C GLN A 93 -2.20 9.28 10.76
N LEU A 94 -1.80 8.52 11.80
CA LEU A 94 -2.39 7.20 12.09
C LEU A 94 -3.82 7.32 12.59
N ILE A 95 -4.13 8.34 13.41
CA ILE A 95 -5.51 8.62 13.85
C ILE A 95 -6.39 8.94 12.65
N LEU A 96 -5.94 9.85 11.78
CA LEU A 96 -6.67 10.17 10.56
C LEU A 96 -6.88 8.92 9.69
N LYS A 97 -5.81 8.15 9.45
CA LYS A 97 -5.86 6.92 8.66
C LYS A 97 -6.82 5.91 9.25
N SER A 98 -6.70 5.60 10.54
CA SER A 98 -7.55 4.59 11.20
C SER A 98 -9.02 5.00 11.20
N THR A 99 -9.30 6.30 11.27
CA THR A 99 -10.67 6.82 11.13
C THR A 99 -11.21 6.57 9.71
N LEU A 100 -10.44 6.92 8.68
CA LEU A 100 -10.82 6.68 7.28
C LEU A 100 -10.97 5.18 6.98
N ASP A 101 -10.02 4.36 7.43
CA ASP A 101 -10.05 2.90 7.27
C ASP A 101 -11.27 2.32 8.01
N GLY A 102 -11.60 2.81 9.21
CA GLY A 102 -12.75 2.39 9.99
C GLY A 102 -14.07 2.58 9.23
N PHE A 103 -14.32 3.78 8.71
CA PHE A 103 -15.51 4.05 7.90
C PHE A 103 -15.55 3.22 6.61
N THR A 104 -14.41 3.10 5.94
CA THR A 104 -14.29 2.31 4.71
C THR A 104 -14.52 0.83 4.99
N SER A 105 -14.01 0.31 6.12
CA SER A 105 -14.18 -1.10 6.50
C SER A 105 -15.64 -1.46 6.78
N ILE A 106 -16.44 -0.54 7.33
CA ILE A 106 -17.89 -0.75 7.51
C ILE A 106 -18.57 -0.95 6.16
N ALA A 107 -18.29 -0.07 5.19
CA ALA A 107 -18.86 -0.16 3.84
C ALA A 107 -18.42 -1.46 3.14
N PHE A 108 -17.15 -1.83 3.25
CA PHE A 108 -16.64 -3.07 2.66
C PHE A 108 -17.18 -4.32 3.36
N ALA A 109 -17.30 -4.31 4.68
CA ALA A 109 -17.85 -5.45 5.42
C ALA A 109 -19.32 -5.70 5.07
N ALA A 110 -20.09 -4.66 4.78
CA ALA A 110 -21.46 -4.78 4.30
C ALA A 110 -21.55 -5.51 2.94
N SER A 111 -20.54 -5.37 2.08
CA SER A 111 -20.51 -5.96 0.73
C SER A 111 -19.73 -7.28 0.67
N LEU A 112 -18.60 -7.37 1.38
CA LEU A 112 -17.62 -8.45 1.28
C LEU A 112 -17.55 -9.34 2.54
N GLY A 113 -18.34 -8.99 3.56
CA GLY A 113 -18.46 -9.80 4.77
C GLY A 113 -17.35 -9.60 5.80
N ILE A 114 -17.32 -10.46 6.81
CA ILE A 114 -16.45 -10.34 8.00
C ILE A 114 -14.95 -10.50 7.67
N GLY A 115 -14.61 -11.05 6.52
CA GLY A 115 -13.20 -11.15 6.06
C GLY A 115 -12.48 -9.81 6.08
N VAL A 116 -13.21 -8.71 5.85
CA VAL A 116 -12.68 -7.34 5.92
C VAL A 116 -12.09 -7.02 7.29
N ALA A 117 -12.72 -7.43 8.38
CA ALA A 117 -12.20 -7.16 9.74
C ALA A 117 -10.84 -7.82 9.99
N LEU A 118 -10.57 -8.96 9.36
CA LEU A 118 -9.31 -9.68 9.51
C LEU A 118 -8.16 -9.07 8.68
N SER A 119 -8.45 -8.12 7.79
CA SER A 119 -7.42 -7.34 7.11
C SER A 119 -6.58 -6.52 8.10
N SER A 120 -7.09 -6.27 9.32
CA SER A 120 -6.33 -5.63 10.39
C SER A 120 -5.02 -6.36 10.73
N LEU A 121 -4.93 -7.68 10.52
CA LEU A 121 -3.72 -8.47 10.78
C LEU A 121 -2.56 -8.08 9.82
N PRO A 122 -2.68 -8.22 8.49
CA PRO A 122 -1.61 -7.83 7.58
C PRO A 122 -1.35 -6.32 7.59
N VAL A 123 -2.39 -5.49 7.78
CA VAL A 123 -2.23 -4.04 7.92
C VAL A 123 -1.40 -3.71 9.17
N GLY A 124 -1.71 -4.34 10.31
CA GLY A 124 -0.94 -4.19 11.55
C GLY A 124 0.52 -4.59 11.36
N VAL A 125 0.79 -5.77 10.81
CA VAL A 125 2.17 -6.24 10.55
C VAL A 125 2.92 -5.25 9.66
N TYR A 126 2.29 -4.76 8.59
CA TYR A 126 2.88 -3.78 7.69
C TYR A 126 3.21 -2.46 8.39
N GLN A 127 2.26 -1.92 9.16
CA GLN A 127 2.46 -0.66 9.89
C GLN A 127 3.53 -0.80 10.99
N PHE A 128 3.53 -1.88 11.76
CA PHE A 128 4.57 -2.13 12.76
C PHE A 128 5.97 -2.25 12.14
N ALA A 129 6.09 -2.83 10.95
CA ALA A 129 7.37 -2.85 10.24
C ALA A 129 7.86 -1.43 9.90
N TRP A 130 6.98 -0.54 9.46
CA TRP A 130 7.33 0.86 9.18
C TRP A 130 7.55 1.69 10.46
N THR A 131 6.84 1.40 11.55
CA THR A 131 7.13 2.01 12.87
C THR A 131 8.53 1.61 13.34
N ALA A 132 8.94 0.35 13.16
CA ALA A 132 10.30 -0.08 13.46
C ALA A 132 11.33 0.64 12.57
N VAL A 133 11.05 0.84 11.28
CA VAL A 133 11.92 1.66 10.40
C VAL A 133 12.04 3.08 10.94
N GLY A 134 10.94 3.73 11.35
CA GLY A 134 10.95 5.06 11.94
C GLY A 134 11.77 5.13 13.24
N LEU A 135 11.63 4.11 14.10
CA LEU A 135 12.36 4.01 15.37
C LEU A 135 13.88 3.95 15.18
N TYR A 136 14.37 3.17 14.21
CA TYR A 136 15.78 2.91 14.01
C TYR A 136 16.47 3.87 13.05
N LEU A 137 15.77 4.37 12.05
CA LEU A 137 16.34 5.14 10.95
C LEU A 137 15.90 6.63 10.92
N GLY A 138 14.85 6.97 11.64
CA GLY A 138 14.32 8.34 11.68
C GLY A 138 13.60 8.74 10.37
N SER A 139 13.42 10.05 10.16
CA SER A 139 12.82 10.58 8.93
C SER A 139 13.83 10.54 7.79
N ILE A 140 13.67 9.55 6.90
CA ILE A 140 14.61 9.32 5.79
C ILE A 140 14.06 9.81 4.46
N LEU A 141 12.74 10.07 4.40
CA LEU A 141 12.04 10.33 3.15
C LEU A 141 11.89 11.84 2.90
N ALA A 142 12.43 12.31 1.79
CA ALA A 142 12.20 13.66 1.28
C ALA A 142 10.84 13.75 0.56
N ASP A 143 10.31 14.98 0.38
CA ASP A 143 8.98 15.21 -0.20
C ASP A 143 8.81 14.60 -1.60
N TYR A 144 9.85 14.64 -2.44
CA TYR A 144 9.81 14.03 -3.77
C TYR A 144 9.74 12.48 -3.72
N GLN A 145 10.33 11.86 -2.69
CA GLN A 145 10.25 10.42 -2.48
C GLN A 145 8.84 10.01 -2.04
N ILE A 146 8.23 10.80 -1.15
CA ILE A 146 6.84 10.63 -0.71
C ILE A 146 5.89 10.77 -1.89
N ALA A 147 6.13 11.79 -2.75
CA ALA A 147 5.33 11.99 -3.94
C ALA A 147 5.44 10.82 -4.93
N ALA A 148 6.64 10.22 -5.09
CA ALA A 148 6.83 9.02 -5.91
C ALA A 148 6.05 7.81 -5.36
N MET A 149 6.07 7.61 -4.03
CA MET A 149 5.27 6.56 -3.38
C MET A 149 3.77 6.77 -3.57
N THR A 150 3.31 8.02 -3.40
CA THR A 150 1.90 8.39 -3.60
C THR A 150 1.44 8.10 -5.03
N ALA A 151 2.31 8.37 -5.98
CA ALA A 151 2.06 8.12 -7.38
C ALA A 151 1.92 6.63 -7.71
N VAL A 152 2.88 5.84 -7.26
CA VAL A 152 2.84 4.38 -7.38
C VAL A 152 1.59 3.84 -6.69
N GLY A 153 1.28 4.30 -5.45
CA GLY A 153 0.07 3.93 -4.74
C GLY A 153 -1.21 4.22 -5.52
N GLY A 154 -1.28 5.39 -6.19
CA GLY A 154 -2.41 5.73 -7.06
C GLY A 154 -2.62 4.73 -8.20
N VAL A 155 -1.54 4.25 -8.83
CA VAL A 155 -1.62 3.22 -9.88
C VAL A 155 -2.10 1.88 -9.30
N LEU A 156 -1.61 1.50 -8.11
CA LEU A 156 -2.07 0.27 -7.44
C LEU A 156 -3.57 0.36 -7.10
N LEU A 157 -4.07 1.51 -6.65
CA LEU A 157 -5.49 1.71 -6.37
C LEU A 157 -6.36 1.54 -7.63
N ILE A 158 -5.89 1.96 -8.80
CA ILE A 158 -6.57 1.69 -10.08
C ILE A 158 -6.64 0.16 -10.32
N GLY A 159 -5.54 -0.56 -10.10
CA GLY A 159 -5.52 -2.02 -10.20
C GLY A 159 -6.53 -2.70 -9.30
N ILE A 160 -6.62 -2.28 -8.02
CA ILE A 160 -7.62 -2.81 -7.07
C ILE A 160 -9.05 -2.45 -7.53
N SER A 161 -9.26 -1.23 -8.01
CA SER A 161 -10.58 -0.81 -8.50
C SER A 161 -11.07 -1.70 -9.66
N LEU A 162 -10.18 -2.03 -10.61
CA LEU A 162 -10.50 -2.94 -11.71
C LEU A 162 -10.85 -4.36 -11.21
N ARG A 163 -10.15 -4.83 -10.18
CA ARG A 163 -10.44 -6.11 -9.53
C ARG A 163 -11.78 -6.11 -8.80
N LEU A 164 -12.06 -5.08 -7.98
CA LEU A 164 -13.33 -4.96 -7.24
C LEU A 164 -14.54 -4.84 -8.17
N LEU A 165 -14.39 -4.14 -9.30
CA LEU A 165 -15.42 -4.04 -10.33
C LEU A 165 -15.53 -5.31 -11.17
N LYS A 166 -14.72 -6.34 -10.91
CA LYS A 166 -14.66 -7.61 -11.67
C LYS A 166 -14.42 -7.41 -13.17
N ILE A 167 -13.74 -6.30 -13.53
CA ILE A 167 -13.36 -5.99 -14.92
C ILE A 167 -12.15 -6.83 -15.31
N LYS A 168 -11.16 -6.93 -14.41
CA LYS A 168 -9.93 -7.70 -14.65
C LYS A 168 -9.35 -8.22 -13.34
N GLU A 169 -9.07 -9.52 -13.30
CA GLU A 169 -8.27 -10.12 -12.22
C GLU A 169 -6.80 -9.71 -12.37
N MET A 170 -6.24 -9.17 -11.30
CA MET A 170 -4.85 -8.72 -11.24
C MET A 170 -4.27 -9.04 -9.87
N ALA A 171 -3.06 -9.58 -9.87
CA ALA A 171 -2.30 -9.87 -8.64
C ALA A 171 -1.68 -8.58 -8.09
N VAL A 172 -2.51 -7.67 -7.57
CA VAL A 172 -2.09 -6.32 -7.13
C VAL A 172 -1.17 -6.40 -5.91
N ALA A 173 -1.29 -7.41 -5.04
CA ALA A 173 -0.38 -7.61 -3.92
C ALA A 173 1.07 -7.81 -4.37
N ASN A 174 1.29 -8.43 -5.53
CA ASN A 174 2.62 -8.59 -6.10
C ASN A 174 3.26 -7.25 -6.53
N LEU A 175 2.48 -6.18 -6.60
CA LEU A 175 3.00 -4.83 -6.88
C LEU A 175 3.35 -4.05 -5.60
N LEU A 176 3.00 -4.52 -4.39
CA LEU A 176 3.27 -3.82 -3.13
C LEU A 176 4.74 -3.45 -2.90
N PRO A 177 5.74 -4.28 -3.27
CA PRO A 177 7.13 -3.89 -3.13
C PRO A 177 7.49 -2.61 -3.89
N ALA A 178 6.73 -2.24 -4.94
CA ALA A 178 6.93 -1.00 -5.67
C ALA A 178 6.82 0.25 -4.78
N LEU A 179 5.99 0.21 -3.72
CA LEU A 179 5.87 1.31 -2.76
C LEU A 179 7.17 1.56 -2.00
N ALA A 180 7.88 0.51 -1.60
CA ALA A 180 9.17 0.61 -0.92
C ALA A 180 10.32 0.97 -1.89
N ILE A 181 10.18 0.60 -3.16
CA ILE A 181 11.19 0.82 -4.21
C ILE A 181 11.09 2.24 -4.79
N ALA A 182 9.89 2.82 -4.84
CA ALA A 182 9.65 4.14 -5.43
C ALA A 182 10.54 5.26 -4.83
N PRO A 183 10.68 5.40 -3.49
CA PRO A 183 11.57 6.41 -2.91
C PRO A 183 13.04 6.20 -3.28
N PHE A 184 13.48 4.95 -3.46
CA PHE A 184 14.84 4.64 -3.85
C PHE A 184 15.12 5.07 -5.30
N PHE A 185 14.23 4.76 -6.25
CA PHE A 185 14.37 5.24 -7.63
C PHE A 185 14.23 6.75 -7.74
N ALA A 186 13.38 7.37 -6.92
CA ALA A 186 13.27 8.83 -6.86
C ALA A 186 14.58 9.47 -6.37
N LEU A 187 15.24 8.87 -5.36
CA LEU A 187 16.55 9.32 -4.87
C LEU A 187 17.62 9.21 -5.97
N LEU A 188 17.69 8.06 -6.64
CA LEU A 188 18.64 7.87 -7.74
C LEU A 188 18.42 8.90 -8.85
N ALA A 189 17.17 9.08 -9.27
CA ALA A 189 16.85 10.07 -10.30
C ALA A 189 17.23 11.50 -9.88
N HIS A 190 17.07 11.84 -8.60
CA HIS A 190 17.44 13.17 -8.07
C HIS A 190 18.95 13.39 -8.01
N GLN A 191 19.76 12.35 -7.75
CA GLN A 191 21.21 12.45 -7.62
C GLN A 191 21.94 12.55 -8.97
N TYR A 192 21.35 12.07 -10.05
CA TYR A 192 21.97 12.04 -11.39
C TYR A 192 21.56 13.24 -12.26
N ILE A 193 20.97 14.27 -11.67
CA ILE A 193 20.56 15.52 -12.29
C ILE A 193 21.32 16.70 -11.67
#